data_8e8c7758fd15b7652c1a3da306685238
#
_entry.id   8e8c7758fd15b7652c1a3da306685238
#
_cell.length_a   1.000
_cell.length_b   1.000
_cell.length_c   1.000
_cell.angle_alpha   90.00
_cell.angle_beta   90.00
_cell.angle_gamma   90.00
#
_symmetry.space_group_name_H-M   'P 1'
#
loop_
_entity.id
_entity.type
_entity.pdbx_description
1 polymer ?
#
loop_
_entity_poly.entity_id
_entity_poly.type
_entity_poly.pdbx_seq_one_letter_code
_entity_poly.pdbx_strand_id
1 'polypeptide(L)'
;ATDADLTAGCTIAVDGFASAVKAACDNASAEVGSTDKLAIAVTTTDGSGSDEAAFDTDFCAVTVDGEGVVTSCYIDTVQASVGIADGAFDAASIANNSKKALGDDYGMVAAGASTMEWYTQAENFESYVVGKTADEVASTALTDGKATDADLAAGCTISIESILANTEKAISAADAE
;
A
#
# COMPACT_ATOMS: atom_id res chain seq x y z
N ALA A 1 -10.58 20.33 -17.24
CA ALA A 1 -12.00 20.18 -16.90
C ALA A 1 -12.83 21.18 -17.70
N THR A 2 -14.04 20.78 -18.10
CA THR A 2 -14.98 21.66 -18.85
C THR A 2 -16.21 22.05 -18.02
N ASP A 3 -16.32 21.51 -16.81
CA ASP A 3 -17.38 21.85 -15.86
C ASP A 3 -17.14 23.26 -15.30
N ALA A 4 -18.16 24.13 -15.36
CA ALA A 4 -18.04 25.55 -15.02
C ALA A 4 -17.81 25.75 -13.50
N ASP A 5 -18.43 24.93 -12.67
CA ASP A 5 -18.30 25.05 -11.21
C ASP A 5 -16.90 24.60 -10.76
N LEU A 6 -16.39 23.53 -11.37
CA LEU A 6 -15.03 23.05 -11.10
C LEU A 6 -13.97 24.05 -11.57
N THR A 7 -14.12 24.61 -12.79
CA THR A 7 -13.16 25.57 -13.34
C THR A 7 -13.15 26.91 -12.62
N ALA A 8 -14.21 27.27 -11.91
CA ALA A 8 -14.26 28.47 -11.08
C ALA A 8 -13.35 28.38 -9.85
N GLY A 9 -13.13 27.16 -9.33
CA GLY A 9 -12.32 26.94 -8.12
C GLY A 9 -11.03 26.16 -8.34
N CYS A 10 -10.84 25.54 -9.51
CA CYS A 10 -9.70 24.67 -9.79
C CYS A 10 -9.08 24.97 -11.16
N THR A 11 -7.88 25.54 -11.16
CA THR A 11 -7.13 25.93 -12.38
C THR A 11 -5.98 24.99 -12.73
N ILE A 12 -5.75 23.95 -11.92
CA ILE A 12 -4.74 22.93 -12.18
C ILE A 12 -5.26 21.83 -13.12
N ALA A 13 -4.37 21.08 -13.74
CA ALA A 13 -4.74 19.89 -14.50
C ALA A 13 -5.29 18.81 -13.54
N VAL A 14 -6.48 18.30 -13.82
CA VAL A 14 -7.18 17.34 -12.93
C VAL A 14 -7.32 15.94 -13.50
N ASP A 15 -6.80 15.68 -14.70
CA ASP A 15 -6.99 14.41 -15.41
C ASP A 15 -6.45 13.22 -14.60
N GLY A 16 -5.27 13.37 -13.96
CA GLY A 16 -4.69 12.37 -13.08
C GLY A 16 -5.56 12.10 -11.85
N PHE A 17 -6.05 13.15 -11.20
CA PHE A 17 -6.94 12.99 -10.04
C PHE A 17 -8.27 12.34 -10.42
N ALA A 18 -8.88 12.74 -11.56
CA ALA A 18 -10.12 12.14 -12.04
C ALA A 18 -9.94 10.65 -12.36
N SER A 19 -8.80 10.28 -12.97
CA SER A 19 -8.46 8.89 -13.26
C SER A 19 -8.27 8.08 -11.97
N ALA A 20 -7.60 8.64 -10.96
CA ALA A 20 -7.41 7.99 -9.66
C ALA A 20 -8.73 7.77 -8.92
N VAL A 21 -9.60 8.79 -8.89
CA VAL A 21 -10.94 8.67 -8.30
C VAL A 21 -11.78 7.62 -9.03
N LYS A 22 -11.74 7.63 -10.37
CA LYS A 22 -12.46 6.59 -11.15
C LYS A 22 -11.95 5.21 -10.82
N ALA A 23 -10.64 4.99 -10.77
CA ALA A 23 -10.05 3.71 -10.43
C ALA A 23 -10.45 3.26 -9.01
N ALA A 24 -10.45 4.18 -8.04
CA ALA A 24 -10.90 3.89 -6.68
C ALA A 24 -12.38 3.45 -6.65
N CYS A 25 -13.26 4.14 -7.39
CA CYS A 25 -14.68 3.77 -7.48
C CYS A 25 -14.87 2.42 -8.18
N ASP A 26 -14.13 2.15 -9.25
CA ASP A 26 -14.22 0.87 -10.01
C ASP A 26 -13.75 -0.32 -9.16
N ASN A 27 -12.81 -0.09 -8.23
CA ASN A 27 -12.23 -1.11 -7.36
C ASN A 27 -12.88 -1.17 -5.96
N ALA A 28 -13.85 -0.31 -5.67
CA ALA A 28 -14.57 -0.34 -4.41
C ALA A 28 -15.39 -1.64 -4.29
N SER A 29 -14.88 -2.58 -3.51
CA SER A 29 -15.45 -3.93 -3.36
C SER A 29 -15.74 -4.32 -1.91
N ALA A 30 -15.25 -3.54 -0.94
CA ALA A 30 -15.47 -3.83 0.47
C ALA A 30 -16.85 -3.33 0.92
N GLU A 31 -17.61 -4.20 1.57
CA GLU A 31 -18.75 -3.79 2.37
C GLU A 31 -18.25 -3.27 3.72
N VAL A 32 -18.51 -2.01 4.02
CA VAL A 32 -18.14 -1.39 5.30
C VAL A 32 -19.41 -1.12 6.12
N GLY A 33 -19.30 -1.22 7.43
CA GLY A 33 -20.38 -0.81 8.34
C GLY A 33 -20.66 0.69 8.19
N SER A 34 -21.92 1.09 8.35
CA SER A 34 -22.31 2.51 8.21
C SER A 34 -21.70 3.44 9.29
N THR A 35 -21.11 2.86 10.32
CA THR A 35 -20.47 3.54 11.44
C THR A 35 -18.96 3.35 11.44
N ASP A 36 -18.41 2.56 10.49
CA ASP A 36 -16.97 2.32 10.42
C ASP A 36 -16.25 3.60 9.99
N LYS A 37 -15.07 3.80 10.55
CA LYS A 37 -14.20 4.91 10.24
C LYS A 37 -13.14 4.46 9.25
N LEU A 38 -12.88 5.27 8.22
CA LEU A 38 -11.83 5.03 7.24
C LEU A 38 -10.60 5.86 7.56
N ALA A 39 -9.45 5.24 7.60
CA ALA A 39 -8.17 5.96 7.61
C ALA A 39 -7.19 5.40 6.58
N ILE A 40 -6.28 6.28 6.16
CA ILE A 40 -5.21 5.96 5.22
C ILE A 40 -3.88 6.40 5.85
N ALA A 41 -2.90 5.52 5.84
CA ALA A 41 -1.52 5.85 6.15
C ALA A 41 -0.64 5.68 4.91
N VAL A 42 0.35 6.55 4.79
CA VAL A 42 1.33 6.54 3.70
C VAL A 42 2.71 6.74 4.32
N THR A 43 3.68 5.94 3.89
CA THR A 43 5.08 6.07 4.30
C THR A 43 5.95 5.88 3.07
N THR A 44 6.89 6.80 2.85
CA THR A 44 7.86 6.71 1.77
C THR A 44 9.24 6.48 2.35
N THR A 45 9.95 5.50 1.80
CA THR A 45 11.34 5.19 2.12
C THR A 45 12.23 5.43 0.91
N ASP A 46 13.46 5.90 1.16
CA ASP A 46 14.47 6.09 0.13
C ASP A 46 15.19 4.76 -0.11
N GLY A 47 15.10 4.26 -1.33
CA GLY A 47 15.77 3.07 -1.81
C GLY A 47 16.92 3.39 -2.79
N SER A 48 17.31 4.66 -2.89
CA SER A 48 18.29 5.13 -3.87
C SER A 48 19.66 4.49 -3.69
N GLY A 49 20.32 4.21 -4.82
CA GLY A 49 21.68 3.73 -4.91
C GLY A 49 22.60 4.69 -5.67
N SER A 50 23.77 4.21 -6.10
CA SER A 50 24.71 4.99 -6.92
C SER A 50 24.22 5.25 -8.34
N ASP A 51 23.44 4.33 -8.87
CA ASP A 51 23.04 4.27 -10.28
C ASP A 51 21.56 4.50 -10.49
N GLU A 52 20.81 4.71 -9.39
CA GLU A 52 19.37 4.87 -9.39
C GLU A 52 18.92 5.74 -8.22
N ALA A 53 17.99 6.66 -8.48
CA ALA A 53 17.19 7.27 -7.46
C ALA A 53 15.87 6.49 -7.37
N ALA A 54 15.55 5.97 -6.18
CA ALA A 54 14.39 5.10 -5.97
C ALA A 54 13.65 5.43 -4.68
N PHE A 55 12.34 5.31 -4.70
CA PHE A 55 11.46 5.50 -3.56
C PHE A 55 10.40 4.41 -3.52
N ASP A 56 10.27 3.77 -2.37
CA ASP A 56 9.17 2.88 -2.07
C ASP A 56 8.13 3.61 -1.22
N THR A 57 6.90 3.65 -1.70
CA THR A 57 5.80 4.30 -0.99
C THR A 57 4.75 3.25 -0.64
N ASP A 58 4.69 2.93 0.66
CA ASP A 58 3.71 2.01 1.22
C ASP A 58 2.40 2.75 1.51
N PHE A 59 1.29 2.19 1.05
CA PHE A 59 -0.06 2.64 1.33
C PHE A 59 -0.77 1.61 2.19
N CYS A 60 -1.49 2.07 3.18
CA CYS A 60 -2.45 1.26 3.92
C CYS A 60 -3.75 2.02 4.10
N ALA A 61 -4.86 1.42 3.69
CA ALA A 61 -6.20 1.90 3.96
C ALA A 61 -6.92 0.88 4.82
N VAL A 62 -7.51 1.33 5.93
CA VAL A 62 -8.28 0.47 6.84
C VAL A 62 -9.64 1.08 7.11
N THR A 63 -10.62 0.22 7.35
CA THR A 63 -11.83 0.60 8.09
C THR A 63 -11.83 -0.07 9.44
N VAL A 64 -12.25 0.67 10.46
CA VAL A 64 -12.38 0.18 11.84
C VAL A 64 -13.80 0.44 12.36
N ASP A 65 -14.32 -0.46 13.15
CA ASP A 65 -15.60 -0.29 13.82
C ASP A 65 -15.51 0.63 15.05
N GLY A 66 -16.63 0.78 15.77
CA GLY A 66 -16.70 1.62 16.97
C GLY A 66 -15.89 1.11 18.18
N GLU A 67 -15.34 -0.09 18.10
CA GLU A 67 -14.51 -0.73 19.13
C GLU A 67 -13.00 -0.71 18.76
N GLY A 68 -12.65 -0.08 17.61
CA GLY A 68 -11.27 0.01 17.12
C GLY A 68 -10.78 -1.27 16.45
N VAL A 69 -11.70 -2.17 16.04
CA VAL A 69 -11.38 -3.43 15.37
C VAL A 69 -11.42 -3.24 13.86
N VAL A 70 -10.41 -3.72 13.16
CA VAL A 70 -10.31 -3.63 11.70
C VAL A 70 -11.40 -4.45 11.03
N THR A 71 -12.22 -3.80 10.21
CA THR A 71 -13.27 -4.44 9.40
C THR A 71 -12.86 -4.64 7.95
N SER A 72 -11.93 -3.83 7.44
CA SER A 72 -11.27 -4.07 6.15
C SER A 72 -9.84 -3.51 6.16
N CYS A 73 -8.98 -4.10 5.35
CA CYS A 73 -7.60 -3.65 5.16
C CYS A 73 -7.21 -3.78 3.68
N TYR A 74 -6.53 -2.77 3.16
CA TYR A 74 -5.91 -2.79 1.85
C TYR A 74 -4.52 -2.20 1.94
N ILE A 75 -3.53 -2.92 1.46
CA ILE A 75 -2.15 -2.45 1.36
C ILE A 75 -1.66 -2.51 -0.08
N ASP A 76 -0.80 -1.57 -0.44
CA ASP A 76 -0.04 -1.61 -1.69
C ASP A 76 1.28 -0.85 -1.52
N THR A 77 2.23 -1.10 -2.40
CA THR A 77 3.50 -0.36 -2.46
C THR A 77 3.72 0.14 -3.88
N VAL A 78 3.89 1.44 -4.04
CA VAL A 78 4.38 2.03 -5.30
C VAL A 78 5.89 2.11 -5.24
N GLN A 79 6.54 1.49 -6.23
CA GLN A 79 7.97 1.63 -6.47
C GLN A 79 8.20 2.63 -7.60
N ALA A 80 8.81 3.75 -7.27
CA ALA A 80 9.18 4.77 -8.24
C ALA A 80 10.69 4.86 -8.35
N SER A 81 11.24 4.75 -9.54
CA SER A 81 12.67 4.86 -9.75
C SER A 81 13.04 5.55 -11.06
N VAL A 82 14.25 6.08 -11.10
CA VAL A 82 14.89 6.63 -12.30
C VAL A 82 16.38 6.34 -12.26
N GLY A 83 16.91 5.77 -13.34
CA GLY A 83 18.33 5.49 -13.48
C GLY A 83 19.18 6.75 -13.52
N ILE A 84 20.40 6.64 -13.04
CA ILE A 84 21.44 7.70 -13.10
C ILE A 84 22.57 7.19 -13.99
N ALA A 85 22.80 7.88 -15.12
CA ALA A 85 23.88 7.59 -16.03
C ALA A 85 24.73 8.84 -16.26
N ASP A 86 26.04 8.74 -16.13
CA ASP A 86 26.99 9.84 -16.30
C ASP A 86 26.67 11.10 -15.44
N GLY A 87 26.09 10.88 -14.26
CA GLY A 87 25.70 11.95 -13.31
C GLY A 87 24.41 12.70 -13.70
N ALA A 88 23.62 12.17 -14.63
CA ALA A 88 22.33 12.71 -15.05
C ALA A 88 21.22 11.66 -14.94
N PHE A 89 20.00 12.10 -14.69
CA PHE A 89 18.83 11.22 -14.70
C PHE A 89 18.51 10.74 -16.13
N ASP A 90 18.33 9.43 -16.29
CA ASP A 90 17.85 8.83 -17.54
C ASP A 90 16.32 8.81 -17.54
N ALA A 91 15.70 9.79 -18.19
CA ALA A 91 14.24 9.90 -18.28
C ALA A 91 13.59 8.69 -19.02
N ALA A 92 14.35 7.91 -19.78
CA ALA A 92 13.84 6.71 -20.43
C ALA A 92 13.72 5.51 -19.48
N SER A 93 14.38 5.57 -18.32
CA SER A 93 14.37 4.52 -17.30
C SER A 93 13.32 4.73 -16.20
N ILE A 94 12.49 5.78 -16.29
CA ILE A 94 11.48 6.06 -15.25
C ILE A 94 10.51 4.90 -15.13
N ALA A 95 10.45 4.32 -13.93
CA ALA A 95 9.45 3.35 -13.53
C ALA A 95 8.58 3.94 -12.40
N ASN A 96 7.30 3.65 -12.43
CA ASN A 96 6.34 4.13 -11.43
C ASN A 96 5.11 3.22 -11.44
N ASN A 97 5.21 2.10 -10.75
CA ASN A 97 4.15 1.10 -10.72
C ASN A 97 3.85 0.65 -9.29
N SER A 98 2.58 0.39 -9.03
CA SER A 98 2.15 -0.30 -7.80
C SER A 98 2.39 -1.81 -7.96
N LYS A 99 2.82 -2.47 -6.89
CA LYS A 99 3.09 -3.91 -6.90
C LYS A 99 1.82 -4.72 -7.17
N LYS A 100 0.67 -4.31 -6.62
CA LYS A 100 -0.61 -4.96 -6.94
C LYS A 100 -1.03 -4.75 -8.39
N ALA A 101 -0.83 -3.55 -8.94
CA ALA A 101 -1.16 -3.27 -10.33
C ALA A 101 -0.30 -4.06 -11.31
N LEU A 102 0.95 -4.38 -10.97
CA LEU A 102 1.81 -5.26 -11.75
C LEU A 102 1.35 -6.72 -11.69
N GLY A 103 0.75 -7.16 -10.58
CA GLY A 103 0.30 -8.54 -10.43
C GLY A 103 1.45 -9.53 -10.66
N ASP A 104 1.25 -10.48 -11.58
CA ASP A 104 2.26 -11.48 -11.95
C ASP A 104 3.50 -10.86 -12.63
N ASP A 105 3.37 -9.70 -13.26
CA ASP A 105 4.48 -8.98 -13.89
C ASP A 105 5.47 -8.40 -12.88
N TYR A 106 5.11 -8.35 -11.55
CA TYR A 106 6.06 -8.05 -10.50
C TYR A 106 7.13 -9.14 -10.38
N GLY A 107 6.76 -10.39 -10.67
CA GLY A 107 7.68 -11.45 -11.06
C GLY A 107 8.42 -12.13 -9.94
N MET A 108 7.92 -12.14 -8.69
CA MET A 108 8.58 -12.84 -7.58
C MET A 108 8.71 -14.34 -7.81
N VAL A 109 7.67 -14.96 -8.36
CA VAL A 109 7.68 -16.40 -8.67
C VAL A 109 8.60 -16.67 -9.85
N ALA A 110 8.53 -15.86 -10.90
CA ALA A 110 9.38 -16.01 -12.10
C ALA A 110 10.87 -15.83 -11.77
N ALA A 111 11.21 -14.95 -10.83
CA ALA A 111 12.58 -14.75 -10.36
C ALA A 111 13.05 -15.83 -9.36
N GLY A 112 12.18 -16.74 -8.92
CA GLY A 112 12.48 -17.74 -7.91
C GLY A 112 12.68 -17.17 -6.49
N ALA A 113 12.23 -15.94 -6.27
CA ALA A 113 12.35 -15.24 -4.98
C ALA A 113 11.29 -15.74 -3.97
N SER A 114 10.15 -16.24 -4.45
CA SER A 114 9.07 -16.78 -3.64
C SER A 114 8.27 -17.81 -4.42
N THR A 115 7.43 -18.56 -3.70
CA THR A 115 6.42 -19.46 -4.28
C THR A 115 5.10 -18.77 -4.54
N MET A 116 4.95 -17.52 -4.08
CA MET A 116 3.75 -16.69 -4.24
C MET A 116 4.15 -15.30 -4.72
N GLU A 117 3.31 -14.69 -5.56
CA GLU A 117 3.48 -13.31 -5.98
C GLU A 117 3.23 -12.33 -4.82
N TRP A 118 3.72 -11.11 -4.97
CA TRP A 118 3.64 -10.10 -3.91
C TRP A 118 2.19 -9.80 -3.52
N TYR A 119 1.31 -9.61 -4.51
CA TYR A 119 -0.10 -9.29 -4.27
C TYR A 119 -0.83 -10.38 -3.47
N THR A 120 -0.53 -11.66 -3.73
CA THR A 120 -1.12 -12.77 -2.97
C THR A 120 -0.66 -12.75 -1.51
N GLN A 121 0.60 -12.41 -1.26
CA GLN A 121 1.13 -12.29 0.10
C GLN A 121 0.57 -11.06 0.82
N ALA A 122 0.33 -9.97 0.09
CA ALA A 122 -0.35 -8.78 0.60
C ALA A 122 -1.80 -9.10 1.01
N GLU A 123 -2.56 -9.83 0.19
CA GLU A 123 -3.93 -10.27 0.50
C GLU A 123 -3.99 -11.17 1.73
N ASN A 124 -3.00 -12.04 1.93
CA ASN A 124 -2.89 -12.86 3.14
C ASN A 124 -2.62 -12.00 4.38
N PHE A 125 -1.76 -10.98 4.28
CA PHE A 125 -1.54 -10.01 5.35
C PHE A 125 -2.82 -9.21 5.65
N GLU A 126 -3.52 -8.70 4.64
CA GLU A 126 -4.78 -7.98 4.79
C GLU A 126 -5.82 -8.83 5.54
N SER A 127 -5.94 -10.10 5.16
CA SER A 127 -6.83 -11.06 5.82
C SER A 127 -6.44 -11.33 7.28
N TYR A 128 -5.14 -11.34 7.57
CA TYR A 128 -4.63 -11.52 8.93
C TYR A 128 -4.94 -10.32 9.83
N VAL A 129 -4.96 -9.10 9.27
CA VAL A 129 -5.21 -7.86 10.01
C VAL A 129 -6.69 -7.68 10.36
N VAL A 130 -7.60 -8.15 9.50
CA VAL A 130 -9.04 -8.06 9.76
C VAL A 130 -9.42 -8.78 11.05
N GLY A 131 -10.21 -8.12 11.90
CA GLY A 131 -10.62 -8.60 13.21
C GLY A 131 -9.63 -8.29 14.35
N LYS A 132 -8.55 -7.53 14.08
CA LYS A 132 -7.56 -7.12 15.07
C LYS A 132 -7.66 -5.64 15.40
N THR A 133 -7.19 -5.29 16.59
CA THR A 133 -6.96 -3.91 17.05
C THR A 133 -5.55 -3.43 16.67
N ALA A 134 -5.27 -2.13 16.82
CA ALA A 134 -3.93 -1.57 16.60
C ALA A 134 -2.85 -2.27 17.46
N ASP A 135 -3.14 -2.50 18.74
CA ASP A 135 -2.20 -3.15 19.68
C ASP A 135 -1.90 -4.61 19.26
N GLU A 136 -2.91 -5.33 18.79
CA GLU A 136 -2.74 -6.71 18.30
C GLU A 136 -1.91 -6.76 17.01
N VAL A 137 -2.12 -5.81 16.10
CA VAL A 137 -1.31 -5.66 14.89
C VAL A 137 0.13 -5.32 15.26
N ALA A 138 0.36 -4.32 16.12
CA ALA A 138 1.69 -3.92 16.59
C ALA A 138 2.43 -5.04 17.32
N SER A 139 1.71 -5.95 17.97
CA SER A 139 2.30 -7.10 18.68
C SER A 139 2.69 -8.28 17.79
N THR A 140 2.46 -8.18 16.47
CA THR A 140 2.86 -9.23 15.51
C THR A 140 4.36 -9.47 15.57
N ALA A 141 4.74 -10.69 15.94
CA ALA A 141 6.16 -11.03 16.11
C ALA A 141 6.88 -11.16 14.76
N LEU A 142 8.02 -10.48 14.65
CA LEU A 142 8.87 -10.48 13.47
C LEU A 142 10.26 -11.02 13.79
N THR A 143 10.89 -11.65 12.81
CA THR A 143 12.32 -11.93 12.76
C THR A 143 12.86 -11.54 11.40
N ASP A 144 13.88 -10.69 11.37
CA ASP A 144 14.44 -10.12 10.14
C ASP A 144 13.37 -9.48 9.23
N GLY A 145 12.41 -8.78 9.84
CA GLY A 145 11.30 -8.10 9.17
C GLY A 145 10.16 -9.03 8.69
N LYS A 146 10.27 -10.33 8.88
CA LYS A 146 9.28 -11.33 8.43
C LYS A 146 8.46 -11.86 9.60
N ALA A 147 7.19 -12.16 9.33
CA ALA A 147 6.30 -12.74 10.34
C ALA A 147 6.81 -14.09 10.84
N THR A 148 6.71 -14.29 12.16
CA THR A 148 6.97 -15.59 12.82
C THR A 148 5.71 -16.27 13.33
N ASP A 149 4.57 -15.55 13.31
CA ASP A 149 3.26 -16.16 13.53
C ASP A 149 2.99 -17.20 12.45
N ALA A 150 2.61 -18.41 12.84
CA ALA A 150 2.51 -19.54 11.90
C ALA A 150 1.43 -19.35 10.84
N ASP A 151 0.32 -18.71 11.22
CA ASP A 151 -0.81 -18.50 10.31
C ASP A 151 -0.45 -17.44 9.26
N LEU A 152 0.20 -16.34 9.67
CA LEU A 152 0.65 -15.32 8.74
C LEU A 152 1.85 -15.78 7.91
N ALA A 153 2.85 -16.42 8.53
CA ALA A 153 4.06 -16.88 7.85
C ALA A 153 3.79 -17.92 6.76
N ALA A 154 2.72 -18.70 6.88
CA ALA A 154 2.31 -19.66 5.85
C ALA A 154 1.89 -18.99 4.54
N GLY A 155 1.34 -17.76 4.60
CA GLY A 155 0.83 -17.02 3.45
C GLY A 155 1.59 -15.74 3.11
N CYS A 156 2.52 -15.29 3.99
CA CYS A 156 3.26 -14.04 3.82
C CYS A 156 4.72 -14.21 4.28
N THR A 157 5.62 -14.33 3.33
CA THR A 157 7.06 -14.57 3.55
C THR A 157 7.93 -13.35 3.20
N ILE A 158 7.30 -12.27 2.70
CA ILE A 158 7.98 -10.99 2.45
C ILE A 158 8.31 -10.29 3.76
N SER A 159 9.22 -9.31 3.71
CA SER A 159 9.40 -8.38 4.82
C SER A 159 8.16 -7.49 4.93
N ILE A 160 7.59 -7.43 6.14
CA ILE A 160 6.37 -6.65 6.44
C ILE A 160 6.57 -5.59 7.50
N GLU A 161 7.79 -5.33 7.93
CA GLU A 161 8.08 -4.39 9.02
C GLU A 161 7.50 -2.99 8.74
N SER A 162 7.77 -2.41 7.56
CA SER A 162 7.25 -1.11 7.15
C SER A 162 5.73 -1.13 6.93
N ILE A 163 5.23 -2.21 6.33
CA ILE A 163 3.80 -2.42 6.07
C ILE A 163 3.04 -2.50 7.39
N LEU A 164 3.56 -3.27 8.36
CA LEU A 164 2.96 -3.44 9.67
C LEU A 164 2.89 -2.10 10.43
N ALA A 165 3.99 -1.35 10.47
CA ALA A 165 4.04 -0.04 11.11
C ALA A 165 3.08 0.96 10.45
N ASN A 166 2.96 0.91 9.13
CA ASN A 166 2.04 1.76 8.38
C ASN A 166 0.57 1.38 8.63
N THR A 167 0.29 0.09 8.78
CA THR A 167 -1.04 -0.44 9.11
C THR A 167 -1.46 -0.03 10.52
N GLU A 168 -0.60 -0.20 11.52
CA GLU A 168 -0.81 0.28 12.89
C GLU A 168 -1.14 1.78 12.93
N LYS A 169 -0.37 2.58 12.19
CA LYS A 169 -0.59 4.03 12.06
C LYS A 169 -1.97 4.35 11.46
N ALA A 170 -2.42 3.60 10.46
CA ALA A 170 -3.74 3.78 9.85
C ALA A 170 -4.85 3.45 10.85
N ILE A 171 -4.76 2.32 11.56
CA ILE A 171 -5.76 1.90 12.55
C ILE A 171 -5.85 2.94 13.68
N SER A 172 -4.69 3.36 14.23
CA SER A 172 -4.63 4.37 15.29
C SER A 172 -5.21 5.72 14.85
N ALA A 173 -5.04 6.11 13.60
CA ALA A 173 -5.62 7.34 13.07
C ALA A 173 -7.15 7.25 12.95
N ALA A 174 -7.69 6.11 12.56
CA ALA A 174 -9.13 5.89 12.49
C ALA A 174 -9.77 5.88 13.89
N ASP A 175 -9.10 5.32 14.90
CA ASP A 175 -9.62 5.24 16.25
C ASP A 175 -9.60 6.60 16.98
N ALA A 176 -8.73 7.53 16.58
CA ALA A 176 -8.59 8.84 17.21
C ALA A 176 -9.68 9.87 16.84
N GLU A 177 -10.52 9.61 15.82
CA GLU A 177 -11.63 10.45 15.34
C GLU A 177 -12.98 10.03 15.93
#